data_56ffa39a6eebbab4dad1fc5f3fb7a871
#
_entry.id   56ffa39a6eebbab4dad1fc5f3fb7a871
#
_cell.length_a   1.000
_cell.length_b   1.000
_cell.length_c   1.000
_cell.angle_alpha   90.00
_cell.angle_beta   90.00
_cell.angle_gamma   90.00
#
_symmetry.space_group_name_H-M   'P 1'
#
loop_
_entity.id
_entity.type
_entity.pdbx_description
1 polymer ?
#
loop_
_entity_poly.entity_id
_entity_poly.type
_entity_poly.pdbx_seq_one_letter_code
_entity_poly.pdbx_strand_id
1 'polypeptide(L)'
;MINQPLYESIQESVPKIAKYRTRQGIEDLEPLPVRQHIKQVFPDIYRTPLLRRAYCKMLVEEINQMKAEGLFATNEDEDELRQIPEIILQQRVPELYRTMWFIVQSVLNPIFWALYQRDCADISTIQIANYNVKDKQQGAWHHDESSDMSVVIPLNTGEYKGGGTEFHGHGTIKPLPSGHALIFPSFTKLHRGLPVESGD
;
A
#
# COMPACT_ATOMS: atom_id res chain seq x y z
N MET A 1 -7.22 -5.33 13.22
CA MET A 1 -6.36 -4.76 12.17
C MET A 1 -6.80 -5.19 10.79
N ILE A 2 -6.65 -6.43 10.42
CA ILE A 2 -6.85 -6.95 9.05
C ILE A 2 -8.34 -7.23 8.78
N ASN A 3 -8.74 -7.11 7.52
CA ASN A 3 -10.04 -7.54 7.04
C ASN A 3 -10.20 -9.05 7.28
N GLN A 4 -11.25 -9.45 8.01
CA GLN A 4 -11.38 -10.81 8.50
C GLN A 4 -11.54 -11.86 7.39
N PRO A 5 -12.45 -11.68 6.40
CA PRO A 5 -12.58 -12.62 5.28
C PRO A 5 -11.29 -12.78 4.47
N LEU A 6 -10.55 -11.70 4.24
CA LEU A 6 -9.25 -11.76 3.58
C LEU A 6 -8.25 -12.58 4.41
N TYR A 7 -8.19 -12.34 5.71
CA TYR A 7 -7.26 -13.04 6.59
C TYR A 7 -7.51 -14.56 6.63
N GLU A 8 -8.76 -14.96 6.73
CA GLU A 8 -9.17 -16.37 6.67
C GLU A 8 -8.73 -17.03 5.36
N SER A 9 -8.98 -16.39 4.23
CA SER A 9 -8.55 -16.86 2.90
C SER A 9 -7.02 -16.95 2.77
N ILE A 10 -6.27 -16.06 3.44
CA ILE A 10 -4.81 -16.13 3.50
C ILE A 10 -4.38 -17.37 4.29
N GLN A 11 -4.99 -17.62 5.45
CA GLN A 11 -4.67 -18.81 6.26
C GLN A 11 -4.91 -20.11 5.48
N GLU A 12 -5.94 -20.17 4.66
CA GLU A 12 -6.19 -21.31 3.76
C GLU A 12 -5.20 -21.36 2.58
N SER A 13 -4.68 -20.23 2.14
CA SER A 13 -3.76 -20.15 1.00
C SER A 13 -2.31 -20.51 1.38
N VAL A 14 -1.86 -20.18 2.60
CA VAL A 14 -0.47 -20.37 3.04
C VAL A 14 0.01 -21.82 2.90
N PRO A 15 -0.72 -22.86 3.34
CA PRO A 15 -0.28 -24.24 3.15
C PRO A 15 -0.18 -24.65 1.67
N LYS A 16 -1.08 -24.14 0.83
CA LYS A 16 -1.04 -24.37 -0.63
C LYS A 16 0.18 -23.69 -1.25
N ILE A 17 0.47 -22.45 -0.86
CA ILE A 17 1.66 -21.71 -1.31
C ILE A 17 2.93 -22.48 -0.93
N ALA A 18 3.05 -22.96 0.31
CA ALA A 18 4.19 -23.74 0.75
C ALA A 18 4.39 -25.00 -0.10
N LYS A 19 3.29 -25.69 -0.43
CA LYS A 19 3.31 -26.86 -1.32
C LYS A 19 3.75 -26.50 -2.73
N TYR A 20 3.30 -25.36 -3.27
CA TYR A 20 3.61 -24.93 -4.64
C TYR A 20 5.06 -24.51 -4.80
N ARG A 21 5.66 -23.87 -3.77
CA ARG A 21 7.08 -23.49 -3.77
C ARG A 21 8.03 -24.69 -3.92
N THR A 22 7.62 -25.88 -3.52
CA THR A 22 8.44 -27.10 -3.60
C THR A 22 8.24 -27.90 -4.89
N ARG A 23 7.26 -27.52 -5.74
CA ARG A 23 6.98 -28.20 -7.01
C ARG A 23 7.85 -27.65 -8.13
N GLN A 24 8.46 -28.55 -8.90
CA GLN A 24 9.06 -28.26 -10.19
C GLN A 24 7.95 -28.32 -11.26
N GLY A 25 7.43 -27.17 -11.66
CA GLY A 25 6.38 -27.06 -12.68
C GLY A 25 5.10 -26.40 -12.14
N ILE A 26 4.49 -25.56 -12.98
CA ILE A 26 3.30 -24.74 -12.64
C ILE A 26 2.03 -25.38 -13.17
N GLU A 27 2.12 -26.56 -13.75
CA GLU A 27 0.97 -27.29 -14.30
C GLU A 27 0.04 -27.72 -13.15
N ASP A 28 -1.24 -27.37 -13.24
CA ASP A 28 -2.31 -27.72 -12.29
C ASP A 28 -2.29 -27.06 -10.91
N LEU A 29 -1.94 -25.76 -10.83
CA LEU A 29 -2.15 -25.01 -9.59
C LEU A 29 -3.65 -24.71 -9.39
N GLU A 30 -4.25 -25.29 -8.36
CA GLU A 30 -5.58 -24.87 -7.91
C GLU A 30 -5.57 -23.39 -7.54
N PRO A 31 -6.65 -22.64 -7.86
CA PRO A 31 -6.76 -21.24 -7.45
C PRO A 31 -6.58 -21.07 -5.93
N LEU A 32 -5.75 -20.13 -5.54
CA LEU A 32 -5.55 -19.82 -4.13
C LEU A 32 -6.78 -19.08 -3.58
N PRO A 33 -7.34 -19.48 -2.43
CA PRO A 33 -8.50 -18.82 -1.82
C PRO A 33 -8.37 -17.31 -1.68
N VAL A 34 -7.17 -16.80 -1.39
CA VAL A 34 -6.92 -15.36 -1.27
C VAL A 34 -7.27 -14.57 -2.54
N ARG A 35 -7.21 -15.18 -3.72
CA ARG A 35 -7.49 -14.50 -4.99
C ARG A 35 -8.93 -14.00 -5.12
N GLN A 36 -9.91 -14.62 -4.44
CA GLN A 36 -11.30 -14.16 -4.45
C GLN A 36 -11.49 -12.73 -3.87
N HIS A 37 -10.56 -12.28 -3.03
CA HIS A 37 -10.59 -10.95 -2.42
C HIS A 37 -9.77 -9.91 -3.20
N ILE A 38 -9.10 -10.32 -4.27
CA ILE A 38 -8.21 -9.48 -5.06
C ILE A 38 -8.87 -9.17 -6.39
N LYS A 39 -9.00 -7.89 -6.71
CA LYS A 39 -9.56 -7.42 -7.98
C LYS A 39 -8.49 -6.73 -8.80
N GLN A 40 -8.27 -7.20 -10.01
CA GLN A 40 -7.46 -6.49 -10.99
C GLN A 40 -8.19 -5.22 -11.45
N VAL A 41 -7.51 -4.08 -11.47
CA VAL A 41 -8.05 -2.79 -11.93
C VAL A 41 -7.43 -2.35 -13.25
N PHE A 42 -6.15 -2.61 -13.43
CA PHE A 42 -5.41 -2.50 -14.69
C PHE A 42 -4.44 -3.68 -14.81
N PRO A 43 -3.80 -3.92 -15.96
CA PRO A 43 -2.78 -4.96 -16.07
C PRO A 43 -1.72 -4.84 -14.98
N ASP A 44 -1.53 -5.90 -14.20
CA ASP A 44 -0.62 -6.00 -13.04
C ASP A 44 -0.88 -5.02 -11.89
N ILE A 45 -2.01 -4.33 -11.89
CA ILE A 45 -2.43 -3.45 -10.81
C ILE A 45 -3.68 -4.02 -10.16
N TYR A 46 -3.62 -4.24 -8.85
CA TYR A 46 -4.66 -4.93 -8.10
C TYR A 46 -5.11 -4.14 -6.89
N ARG A 47 -6.33 -4.41 -6.43
CA ARG A 47 -6.84 -3.88 -5.15
C ARG A 47 -7.40 -5.00 -4.28
N THR A 48 -7.31 -4.82 -2.97
CA THR A 48 -7.88 -5.75 -1.97
C THR A 48 -8.28 -5.00 -0.70
N PRO A 49 -9.35 -5.42 0.02
CA PRO A 49 -9.69 -4.86 1.33
C PRO A 49 -8.69 -5.40 2.37
N LEU A 50 -7.65 -4.61 2.71
CA LEU A 50 -6.56 -5.06 3.58
C LEU A 50 -6.84 -4.78 5.06
N LEU A 51 -7.07 -3.52 5.44
CA LEU A 51 -7.26 -3.11 6.81
C LEU A 51 -8.75 -2.91 7.12
N ARG A 52 -9.13 -3.14 8.37
CA ARG A 52 -10.47 -2.78 8.86
C ARG A 52 -10.58 -1.26 9.00
N ARG A 53 -11.73 -0.71 8.63
CA ARG A 53 -12.00 0.73 8.74
C ARG A 53 -11.79 1.28 10.18
N ALA A 54 -12.15 0.50 11.19
CA ALA A 54 -11.93 0.89 12.58
C ALA A 54 -10.45 1.05 12.92
N TYR A 55 -9.58 0.19 12.34
CA TYR A 55 -8.14 0.32 12.52
C TYR A 55 -7.56 1.52 11.77
N CYS A 56 -8.07 1.82 10.57
CA CYS A 56 -7.69 3.05 9.86
C CYS A 56 -8.02 4.31 10.66
N LYS A 57 -9.19 4.35 11.32
CA LYS A 57 -9.54 5.49 12.19
C LYS A 57 -8.57 5.65 13.36
N MET A 58 -8.21 4.57 14.03
CA MET A 58 -7.19 4.60 15.11
C MET A 58 -5.86 5.11 14.60
N LEU A 59 -5.41 4.63 13.42
CA LEU A 59 -4.18 5.11 12.79
C LEU A 59 -4.24 6.61 12.46
N VAL A 60 -5.37 7.10 11.93
CA VAL A 60 -5.53 8.53 11.62
C VAL A 60 -5.48 9.39 12.90
N GLU A 61 -6.09 8.94 13.99
CA GLU A 61 -6.00 9.62 15.29
C GLU A 61 -4.55 9.70 15.79
N GLU A 62 -3.81 8.60 15.71
CA GLU A 62 -2.39 8.52 16.06
C GLU A 62 -1.53 9.40 15.15
N ILE A 63 -1.78 9.37 13.83
CA ILE A 63 -1.07 10.21 12.84
C ILE A 63 -1.33 11.70 13.10
N ASN A 64 -2.55 12.09 13.45
CA ASN A 64 -2.86 13.48 13.78
C ASN A 64 -2.12 13.94 15.04
N GLN A 65 -1.92 13.06 16.03
CA GLN A 65 -1.08 13.34 17.18
C GLN A 65 0.38 13.52 16.76
N MET A 66 0.93 12.61 15.94
CA MET A 66 2.29 12.72 15.39
C MET A 66 2.48 14.01 14.59
N LYS A 67 1.46 14.44 13.83
CA LYS A 67 1.46 15.71 13.11
C LYS A 67 1.51 16.90 14.06
N ALA A 68 0.74 16.88 15.13
CA ALA A 68 0.76 17.92 16.16
C ALA A 68 2.11 17.99 16.90
N GLU A 69 2.81 16.88 17.04
CA GLU A 69 4.15 16.77 17.63
C GLU A 69 5.28 17.14 16.64
N GLY A 70 4.95 17.45 15.38
CA GLY A 70 5.91 17.88 14.36
C GLY A 70 6.79 16.75 13.81
N LEU A 71 6.28 15.50 13.78
CA LEU A 71 7.04 14.36 13.27
C LEU A 71 7.11 14.31 11.75
N PHE A 72 6.23 15.02 11.05
CA PHE A 72 6.29 15.10 9.59
C PHE A 72 7.47 15.94 9.13
N ALA A 73 8.19 15.46 8.15
CA ALA A 73 9.29 16.15 7.51
C ALA A 73 9.20 15.99 6.00
N THR A 74 9.80 16.92 5.27
CA THR A 74 10.07 16.79 3.84
C THR A 74 11.49 16.26 3.64
N ASN A 75 11.67 15.38 2.68
CA ASN A 75 13.00 14.91 2.31
C ASN A 75 13.69 15.97 1.44
N GLU A 76 14.58 16.74 2.02
CA GLU A 76 15.29 17.86 1.35
C GLU A 76 16.29 17.37 0.27
N ASP A 77 16.67 16.09 0.31
CA ASP A 77 17.55 15.49 -0.70
C ASP A 77 16.80 15.11 -2.00
N GLU A 78 15.48 15.17 -1.99
CA GLU A 78 14.67 14.92 -3.17
C GLU A 78 14.35 16.20 -3.93
N ASP A 79 14.08 16.07 -5.25
CA ASP A 79 13.56 17.15 -6.08
C ASP A 79 12.27 17.72 -5.46
N GLU A 80 12.16 19.06 -5.38
CA GLU A 80 10.99 19.78 -4.81
C GLU A 80 9.64 19.24 -5.31
N LEU A 81 9.57 18.79 -6.57
CA LEU A 81 8.37 18.21 -7.15
C LEU A 81 7.99 16.86 -6.53
N ARG A 82 8.94 16.17 -5.95
CA ARG A 82 8.75 14.85 -5.30
C ARG A 82 8.58 14.95 -3.79
N GLN A 83 9.02 16.05 -3.20
CA GLN A 83 8.90 16.26 -1.77
C GLN A 83 7.46 16.28 -1.31
N ILE A 84 7.12 15.45 -0.34
CA ILE A 84 5.84 15.46 0.37
C ILE A 84 6.10 15.45 1.87
N PRO A 85 5.24 16.06 2.69
CA PRO A 85 5.32 15.86 4.14
C PRO A 85 5.06 14.38 4.47
N GLU A 86 6.05 13.75 5.12
CA GLU A 86 5.99 12.32 5.39
C GLU A 86 6.59 11.94 6.75
N ILE A 87 6.21 10.77 7.23
CA ILE A 87 6.87 10.09 8.35
C ILE A 87 7.41 8.76 7.82
N ILE A 88 8.74 8.58 7.85
CA ILE A 88 9.37 7.30 7.59
C ILE A 88 9.33 6.47 8.88
N LEU A 89 8.53 5.40 8.90
CA LEU A 89 8.26 4.64 10.12
C LEU A 89 9.51 4.01 10.72
N GLN A 90 10.42 3.49 9.89
CA GLN A 90 11.68 2.90 10.35
C GLN A 90 12.51 3.85 11.20
N GLN A 91 12.45 5.15 10.85
CA GLN A 91 13.26 6.19 11.48
C GLN A 91 12.58 6.86 12.66
N ARG A 92 11.26 7.05 12.57
CA ARG A 92 10.51 7.92 13.49
C ARG A 92 9.59 7.17 14.45
N VAL A 93 9.02 6.04 14.02
CA VAL A 93 7.97 5.32 14.77
C VAL A 93 8.21 3.81 14.72
N PRO A 94 9.30 3.30 15.34
CA PRO A 94 9.72 1.91 15.19
C PRO A 94 8.69 0.88 15.71
N GLU A 95 7.82 1.24 16.66
CA GLU A 95 6.75 0.36 17.15
C GLU A 95 5.68 0.13 16.07
N LEU A 96 5.24 1.22 15.41
CA LEU A 96 4.29 1.12 14.29
C LEU A 96 4.94 0.39 13.10
N TYR A 97 6.22 0.66 12.84
CA TYR A 97 6.98 -0.08 11.82
C TYR A 97 6.93 -1.60 12.07
N ARG A 98 7.20 -2.06 13.29
CA ARG A 98 7.13 -3.50 13.63
C ARG A 98 5.75 -4.09 13.39
N THR A 99 4.71 -3.33 13.71
CA THR A 99 3.31 -3.74 13.44
C THR A 99 3.06 -3.86 11.93
N MET A 100 3.51 -2.89 11.14
CA MET A 100 3.37 -2.94 9.67
C MET A 100 4.23 -4.04 9.06
N TRP A 101 5.44 -4.26 9.56
CA TRP A 101 6.29 -5.38 9.17
C TRP A 101 5.57 -6.73 9.33
N PHE A 102 4.91 -6.94 10.46
CA PHE A 102 4.11 -8.15 10.67
C PHE A 102 2.99 -8.28 9.63
N ILE A 103 2.29 -7.19 9.30
CA ILE A 103 1.25 -7.18 8.25
C ILE A 103 1.86 -7.53 6.89
N VAL A 104 3.01 -6.97 6.55
CA VAL A 104 3.69 -7.29 5.28
C VAL A 104 4.03 -8.78 5.21
N GLN A 105 4.66 -9.33 6.23
CA GLN A 105 5.10 -10.73 6.21
C GLN A 105 3.93 -11.71 6.27
N SER A 106 2.91 -11.46 7.10
CA SER A 106 1.84 -12.42 7.35
C SER A 106 0.65 -12.28 6.40
N VAL A 107 0.49 -11.11 5.76
CA VAL A 107 -0.69 -10.80 4.93
C VAL A 107 -0.31 -10.43 3.49
N LEU A 108 0.57 -9.45 3.30
CA LEU A 108 0.95 -9.00 1.95
C LEU A 108 1.84 -10.01 1.23
N ASN A 109 2.76 -10.66 1.92
CA ASN A 109 3.65 -11.64 1.31
C ASN A 109 2.89 -12.81 0.65
N PRO A 110 1.90 -13.46 1.28
CA PRO A 110 1.03 -14.42 0.59
C PRO A 110 0.26 -13.84 -0.60
N ILE A 111 -0.15 -12.56 -0.54
CA ILE A 111 -0.81 -11.88 -1.66
C ILE A 111 0.18 -11.67 -2.81
N PHE A 112 1.39 -11.18 -2.55
CA PHE A 112 2.44 -11.01 -3.57
C PHE A 112 2.75 -12.33 -4.26
N TRP A 113 2.87 -13.41 -3.47
CA TRP A 113 3.08 -14.72 -4.05
C TRP A 113 1.92 -15.16 -4.94
N ALA A 114 0.69 -14.96 -4.49
CA ALA A 114 -0.51 -15.30 -5.27
C ALA A 114 -0.63 -14.49 -6.57
N LEU A 115 -0.16 -13.23 -6.60
CA LEU A 115 -0.25 -12.35 -7.76
C LEU A 115 0.92 -12.49 -8.72
N TYR A 116 2.14 -12.54 -8.18
CA TYR A 116 3.36 -12.37 -8.96
C TYR A 116 4.37 -13.49 -8.77
N GLN A 117 4.07 -14.47 -7.91
CA GLN A 117 4.98 -15.55 -7.51
C GLN A 117 6.32 -15.01 -6.96
N ARG A 118 6.23 -13.92 -6.22
CA ARG A 118 7.35 -13.24 -5.56
C ARG A 118 7.16 -13.22 -4.06
N ASP A 119 8.24 -13.39 -3.33
CA ASP A 119 8.30 -13.24 -1.88
C ASP A 119 8.86 -11.87 -1.53
N CYS A 120 8.30 -11.24 -0.50
CA CYS A 120 8.86 -10.06 0.11
C CYS A 120 9.97 -10.48 1.07
N ALA A 121 11.21 -10.27 0.68
CA ALA A 121 12.38 -10.56 1.51
C ALA A 121 12.65 -9.43 2.50
N ASP A 122 12.43 -8.18 2.09
CA ASP A 122 12.71 -6.99 2.89
C ASP A 122 11.73 -5.86 2.56
N ILE A 123 11.73 -4.81 3.37
CA ILE A 123 10.94 -3.59 3.16
C ILE A 123 11.90 -2.41 3.04
N SER A 124 11.95 -1.80 1.86
CA SER A 124 12.77 -0.61 1.64
C SER A 124 12.27 0.57 2.48
N THR A 125 10.97 0.85 2.42
CA THR A 125 10.36 1.98 3.14
C THR A 125 8.91 1.69 3.48
N ILE A 126 8.48 2.11 4.68
CA ILE A 126 7.08 2.33 5.03
C ILE A 126 6.94 3.79 5.42
N GLN A 127 6.18 4.53 4.62
CA GLN A 127 5.96 5.96 4.85
C GLN A 127 4.49 6.27 5.05
N ILE A 128 4.22 7.27 5.88
CA ILE A 128 2.93 7.94 6.00
C ILE A 128 3.08 9.27 5.27
N ALA A 129 2.43 9.39 4.12
CA ALA A 129 2.44 10.60 3.30
C ALA A 129 1.20 11.45 3.59
N ASN A 130 1.38 12.76 3.78
CA ASN A 130 0.28 13.69 4.01
C ASN A 130 0.10 14.62 2.81
N TYR A 131 -0.92 14.34 2.02
CA TYR A 131 -1.35 15.22 0.92
C TYR A 131 -2.44 16.16 1.42
N ASN A 132 -2.24 17.47 1.22
CA ASN A 132 -3.21 18.48 1.61
C ASN A 132 -3.10 19.70 0.70
N VAL A 133 -4.14 20.57 0.70
CA VAL A 133 -4.22 21.73 -0.19
C VAL A 133 -3.23 22.85 0.14
N LYS A 134 -2.64 22.85 1.35
CA LYS A 134 -1.75 23.94 1.78
C LYS A 134 -0.30 23.69 1.39
N ASP A 135 0.17 22.47 1.65
CA ASP A 135 1.59 22.13 1.51
C ASP A 135 1.88 21.38 0.22
N LYS A 136 1.18 20.26 0.00
CA LYS A 136 1.39 19.41 -1.17
C LYS A 136 0.09 18.76 -1.61
N GLN A 137 -0.47 19.24 -2.70
CA GLN A 137 -1.75 18.73 -3.23
C GLN A 137 -1.61 17.41 -4.00
N GLN A 138 -0.49 17.21 -4.70
CA GLN A 138 -0.30 16.09 -5.63
C GLN A 138 1.15 15.60 -5.64
N GLY A 139 1.35 14.34 -6.05
CA GLY A 139 2.66 13.79 -6.36
C GLY A 139 3.10 14.08 -7.80
N ALA A 140 4.41 14.12 -8.04
CA ALA A 140 4.98 14.11 -9.37
C ALA A 140 4.93 12.71 -9.99
N TRP A 141 5.14 12.60 -11.31
CA TRP A 141 5.35 11.32 -11.97
C TRP A 141 6.64 10.67 -11.50
N HIS A 142 6.56 9.42 -11.03
CA HIS A 142 7.70 8.66 -10.54
C HIS A 142 7.50 7.14 -10.64
N HIS A 143 8.59 6.42 -10.53
CA HIS A 143 8.63 5.01 -10.15
C HIS A 143 9.16 4.92 -8.72
N ASP A 144 8.76 3.89 -7.98
CA ASP A 144 9.36 3.59 -6.67
C ASP A 144 10.61 2.73 -6.88
N GLU A 145 11.71 3.38 -7.25
CA GLU A 145 12.92 2.75 -7.80
C GLU A 145 13.63 1.78 -6.84
N SER A 146 13.43 1.95 -5.54
CA SER A 146 14.08 1.11 -4.50
C SER A 146 13.29 -0.15 -4.13
N SER A 147 12.20 -0.45 -4.82
CA SER A 147 11.29 -1.55 -4.48
C SER A 147 10.84 -2.33 -5.70
N ASP A 148 10.63 -3.65 -5.54
CA ASP A 148 9.99 -4.49 -6.57
C ASP A 148 8.47 -4.29 -6.60
N MET A 149 7.87 -4.06 -5.43
CA MET A 149 6.42 -3.97 -5.23
C MET A 149 6.07 -2.76 -4.37
N SER A 150 5.02 -2.04 -4.79
CA SER A 150 4.44 -0.92 -4.03
C SER A 150 3.03 -1.25 -3.57
N VAL A 151 2.71 -0.76 -2.37
CA VAL A 151 1.37 -0.87 -1.77
C VAL A 151 0.95 0.49 -1.24
N VAL A 152 -0.14 1.03 -1.79
CA VAL A 152 -0.73 2.29 -1.35
C VAL A 152 -2.05 2.02 -0.62
N ILE A 153 -2.21 2.55 0.59
CA ILE A 153 -3.39 2.34 1.44
C ILE A 153 -3.93 3.69 1.90
N PRO A 154 -5.05 4.18 1.36
CA PRO A 154 -5.71 5.35 1.89
C PRO A 154 -6.31 5.04 3.26
N LEU A 155 -6.15 5.95 4.23
CA LEU A 155 -6.60 5.74 5.60
C LEU A 155 -7.92 6.48 5.93
N ASN A 156 -8.14 7.65 5.33
CA ASN A 156 -9.24 8.56 5.69
C ASN A 156 -10.13 8.96 4.49
N THR A 157 -10.31 8.06 3.52
CA THR A 157 -11.18 8.31 2.36
C THR A 157 -12.58 8.73 2.79
N GLY A 158 -13.04 9.87 2.24
CA GLY A 158 -14.30 10.51 2.58
C GLY A 158 -14.15 11.73 3.48
N GLU A 159 -12.96 11.98 4.04
CA GLU A 159 -12.61 13.17 4.81
C GLU A 159 -11.96 14.25 3.94
N TYR A 160 -11.58 13.89 2.71
CA TYR A 160 -11.04 14.78 1.69
C TYR A 160 -11.76 14.61 0.35
N LYS A 161 -11.58 15.57 -0.56
CA LYS A 161 -12.04 15.52 -1.96
C LYS A 161 -10.86 15.51 -2.91
N GLY A 162 -11.06 14.93 -4.09
CA GLY A 162 -9.98 14.73 -5.06
C GLY A 162 -9.14 13.52 -4.72
N GLY A 163 -7.85 13.55 -5.04
CA GLY A 163 -6.90 12.48 -4.80
C GLY A 163 -7.10 11.25 -5.69
N GLY A 164 -6.40 10.19 -5.34
CA GLY A 164 -6.32 8.95 -6.11
C GLY A 164 -4.97 8.80 -6.77
N THR A 165 -4.83 7.77 -7.62
CA THR A 165 -3.56 7.45 -8.29
C THR A 165 -3.77 7.38 -9.80
N GLU A 166 -2.92 8.05 -10.55
CA GLU A 166 -2.88 7.95 -12.01
C GLU A 166 -1.67 7.12 -12.43
N PHE A 167 -1.91 6.18 -13.34
CA PHE A 167 -0.89 5.33 -13.94
C PHE A 167 -0.71 5.69 -15.41
N HIS A 168 0.50 6.00 -15.80
CA HIS A 168 0.83 6.35 -17.18
C HIS A 168 0.47 5.21 -18.14
N GLY A 169 -0.26 5.54 -19.21
CA GLY A 169 -0.72 4.56 -20.19
C GLY A 169 -1.89 3.66 -19.75
N HIS A 170 -2.37 3.78 -18.49
CA HIS A 170 -3.48 2.97 -17.98
C HIS A 170 -4.70 3.80 -17.56
N GLY A 171 -4.48 4.98 -16.95
CA GLY A 171 -5.54 5.85 -16.49
C GLY A 171 -5.57 6.06 -14.98
N THR A 172 -6.70 6.51 -14.47
CA THR A 172 -6.88 6.99 -13.11
C THR A 172 -7.65 6.00 -12.25
N ILE A 173 -7.18 5.77 -11.04
CA ILE A 173 -7.90 5.06 -9.98
C ILE A 173 -8.31 6.11 -8.94
N LYS A 174 -9.62 6.30 -8.77
CA LYS A 174 -10.18 7.17 -7.71
C LYS A 174 -9.76 6.64 -6.33
N PRO A 175 -9.78 7.49 -5.28
CA PRO A 175 -9.47 7.03 -3.93
C PRO A 175 -10.23 5.75 -3.58
N LEU A 176 -9.50 4.72 -3.19
CA LEU A 176 -10.10 3.47 -2.71
C LEU A 176 -10.76 3.72 -1.34
N PRO A 177 -11.69 2.87 -0.91
CA PRO A 177 -12.20 2.94 0.45
C PRO A 177 -11.06 2.83 1.48
N SER A 178 -11.17 3.53 2.61
CA SER A 178 -10.18 3.46 3.69
C SER A 178 -9.81 2.02 4.04
N GLY A 179 -8.51 1.73 4.08
CA GLY A 179 -7.97 0.40 4.37
C GLY A 179 -7.89 -0.57 3.18
N HIS A 180 -8.35 -0.17 2.00
CA HIS A 180 -8.09 -0.94 0.79
C HIS A 180 -6.67 -0.68 0.29
N ALA A 181 -5.98 -1.74 -0.06
CA ALA A 181 -4.65 -1.66 -0.66
C ALA A 181 -4.73 -1.63 -2.18
N LEU A 182 -3.95 -0.75 -2.78
CA LEU A 182 -3.59 -0.77 -4.20
C LEU A 182 -2.20 -1.37 -4.30
N ILE A 183 -2.03 -2.42 -5.12
CA ILE A 183 -0.81 -3.22 -5.21
C ILE A 183 -0.33 -3.24 -6.66
N PHE A 184 0.94 -2.92 -6.89
CA PHE A 184 1.51 -2.88 -8.24
C PHE A 184 3.03 -3.07 -8.24
N PRO A 185 3.63 -3.52 -9.38
CA PRO A 185 5.07 -3.58 -9.55
C PRO A 185 5.67 -2.17 -9.65
N SER A 186 6.61 -1.84 -8.76
CA SER A 186 7.17 -0.50 -8.58
C SER A 186 7.91 0.02 -9.82
N PHE A 187 8.82 -0.78 -10.37
CA PHE A 187 9.67 -0.37 -11.48
C PHE A 187 8.95 -0.18 -12.84
N THR A 188 7.82 -0.88 -13.03
CA THR A 188 7.15 -0.91 -14.35
C THR A 188 5.93 0.00 -14.43
N LYS A 189 5.51 0.57 -13.31
CA LYS A 189 4.30 1.40 -13.22
C LYS A 189 4.65 2.83 -12.86
N LEU A 190 4.93 3.64 -13.91
CA LEU A 190 5.06 5.08 -13.76
C LEU A 190 3.71 5.63 -13.27
N HIS A 191 3.71 6.32 -12.13
CA HIS A 191 2.49 6.76 -11.47
C HIS A 191 2.66 8.10 -10.75
N ARG A 192 1.53 8.68 -10.34
CA ARG A 192 1.51 9.87 -9.47
C ARG A 192 0.26 9.92 -8.60
N GLY A 193 0.36 10.60 -7.46
CA GLY A 193 -0.80 11.02 -6.68
C GLY A 193 -1.54 12.15 -7.38
N LEU A 194 -2.87 12.06 -7.43
CA LEU A 194 -3.73 13.10 -8.00
C LEU A 194 -4.02 14.21 -6.98
N PRO A 195 -4.36 15.42 -7.45
CA PRO A 195 -4.61 16.55 -6.57
C PRO A 195 -5.70 16.30 -5.53
N VAL A 196 -5.39 16.64 -4.28
CA VAL A 196 -6.39 16.81 -3.22
C VAL A 196 -6.99 18.21 -3.36
N GLU A 197 -8.32 18.27 -3.46
CA GLU A 197 -9.08 19.52 -3.69
C GLU A 197 -9.51 20.18 -2.38
N SER A 198 -9.75 19.39 -1.34
CA SER A 198 -10.06 19.84 0.02
C SER A 198 -9.84 18.74 1.04
N GLY A 199 -9.52 19.11 2.28
CA GLY A 199 -9.13 18.18 3.35
C GLY A 199 -7.64 17.79 3.30
N ASP A 200 -7.29 16.79 4.07
CA ASP A 200 -5.95 16.20 4.16
C ASP A 200 -6.00 14.72 4.56
#